data_2fbb64e6dcc6582b32f22f331b10db44
#
_entry.id   2fbb64e6dcc6582b32f22f331b10db44
#
_cell.length_a   1.000
_cell.length_b   1.000
_cell.length_c   1.000
_cell.angle_alpha   90.00
_cell.angle_beta   90.00
_cell.angle_gamma   90.00
#
_symmetry.space_group_name_H-M   'P 1'
#
loop_
_entity.id
_entity.type
_entity.pdbx_description
1 polymer ?
#
loop_
_entity_poly.entity_id
_entity_poly.type
_entity_poly.pdbx_seq_one_letter_code
_entity_poly.pdbx_strand_id
1 'polypeptide(L)'
;MIFGNLLNNCLEANNMSEWSIDDLQGWDDKICDLGKELGLDWYPINYEICDYKEMIGHMAYSGMPTHYRHWSYGKSFDRIQTEYDLGMQGLPYEMIINSNPSIAYLMTENPMSTHLLTMAHCVGHSDFFKNNRMFQETGADTVIERFKAAGNRIRKYMEDPAIGINKVEKIIDACHAIKYQVPRTPGIKRRNHKELKKYYEDLMRNDTTGWYNDFDINKIPLEKDYNLLAFIRDHNRFLEDWEKDIISIIEDNSRYFVPQAKTKIMNEGWAVLIHEKIINMLDLPTEYHLAFIRLHNQVIRPHLGRVNPYHLGYKIFRHIEETQGFEACLDARLSHNDETFIKTYLDYELCKELNLFSFAYQQKENVHRITDVSGENSWRTIRDDLVTNIGLNSVPVVYVERLERDGTLVLQHEHDGRDLELAEANRVFEHINILWSGGVRFTTVIEDETWEF
;
A
#
# COMPACT_ATOMS: atom_id res chain seq x y z
N MET A 1 6.22 18.43 -15.24
CA MET A 1 5.93 19.83 -15.57
C MET A 1 4.94 19.98 -16.75
N ILE A 2 4.02 19.02 -17.00
CA ILE A 2 3.03 19.10 -18.10
C ILE A 2 1.59 18.88 -17.61
N PHE A 3 1.38 18.40 -16.39
CA PHE A 3 0.02 18.17 -15.85
C PHE A 3 -0.72 19.42 -15.39
N GLY A 4 -0.03 20.47 -14.95
CA GLY A 4 -0.66 21.70 -14.47
C GLY A 4 -1.22 22.63 -15.57
N ASN A 5 -0.63 22.64 -16.75
CA ASN A 5 -1.01 23.61 -17.78
C ASN A 5 -2.18 23.17 -18.69
N LEU A 6 -2.56 21.90 -18.70
CA LEU A 6 -3.70 21.42 -19.48
C LEU A 6 -5.03 21.49 -18.71
N LEU A 7 -4.99 21.35 -17.38
CA LEU A 7 -6.16 21.54 -16.54
C LEU A 7 -6.54 23.02 -16.41
N ASN A 8 -5.56 23.93 -16.29
CA ASN A 8 -5.85 25.37 -16.18
C ASN A 8 -6.45 25.98 -17.46
N ASN A 9 -6.17 25.44 -18.64
CA ASN A 9 -6.79 25.92 -19.89
C ASN A 9 -8.23 25.45 -20.12
N CYS A 10 -8.74 24.50 -19.33
CA CYS A 10 -10.16 24.11 -19.32
C CYS A 10 -10.98 24.82 -18.22
N LEU A 11 -10.33 25.47 -17.26
CA LEU A 11 -10.99 26.12 -16.10
C LEU A 11 -11.42 27.57 -16.33
N GLU A 12 -11.09 28.19 -17.47
CA GLU A 12 -11.50 29.56 -17.77
C GLU A 12 -12.88 29.71 -18.44
N ALA A 13 -13.63 28.62 -18.62
CA ALA A 13 -14.98 28.68 -19.20
C ALA A 13 -16.04 28.21 -18.20
N ASN A 14 -16.64 29.18 -17.52
CA ASN A 14 -17.93 29.12 -16.82
C ASN A 14 -18.06 28.31 -15.50
N ASN A 15 -18.14 29.02 -14.42
CA ASN A 15 -18.65 28.71 -13.11
C ASN A 15 -20.13 28.31 -13.08
N MET A 16 -20.46 27.10 -13.52
CA MET A 16 -21.63 26.34 -13.07
C MET A 16 -21.33 24.86 -13.39
N SER A 17 -21.40 23.97 -12.41
CA SER A 17 -21.34 22.53 -12.63
C SER A 17 -22.40 22.14 -13.67
N GLU A 18 -21.97 21.62 -14.83
CA GLU A 18 -22.88 21.17 -15.92
C GLU A 18 -23.64 19.88 -15.56
N TRP A 19 -23.64 19.48 -14.31
CA TRP A 19 -24.23 18.23 -13.82
C TRP A 19 -24.96 18.44 -12.48
N SER A 20 -25.97 17.62 -12.24
CA SER A 20 -26.72 17.50 -10.99
C SER A 20 -26.43 16.17 -10.28
N ILE A 21 -26.83 16.08 -9.01
CA ILE A 21 -26.77 14.79 -8.27
C ILE A 21 -27.63 13.72 -8.95
N ASP A 22 -28.78 14.10 -9.49
CA ASP A 22 -29.66 13.16 -10.19
C ASP A 22 -29.01 12.63 -11.48
N ASP A 23 -28.23 13.47 -12.19
CA ASP A 23 -27.45 13.02 -13.36
C ASP A 23 -26.37 12.01 -12.95
N LEU A 24 -25.63 12.30 -11.86
CA LEU A 24 -24.62 11.37 -11.33
C LEU A 24 -25.24 10.04 -10.94
N GLN A 25 -26.36 10.05 -10.22
CA GLN A 25 -27.07 8.85 -9.82
C GLN A 25 -27.56 8.02 -11.03
N GLY A 26 -28.12 8.69 -12.04
CA GLY A 26 -28.59 8.02 -13.25
C GLY A 26 -27.46 7.37 -14.05
N TRP A 27 -26.25 7.90 -14.00
CA TRP A 27 -25.07 7.28 -14.60
C TRP A 27 -24.50 6.17 -13.72
N ASP A 28 -24.46 6.35 -12.40
CA ASP A 28 -24.02 5.32 -11.45
C ASP A 28 -24.87 4.05 -11.57
N ASP A 29 -26.19 4.19 -11.68
CA ASP A 29 -27.10 3.05 -11.88
C ASP A 29 -26.72 2.24 -13.13
N LYS A 30 -26.45 2.91 -14.26
CA LYS A 30 -26.02 2.26 -15.50
C LYS A 30 -24.65 1.59 -15.38
N ILE A 31 -23.68 2.27 -14.74
CA ILE A 31 -22.35 1.74 -14.46
C ILE A 31 -22.45 0.48 -13.61
N CYS A 32 -23.26 0.52 -12.57
CA CYS A 32 -23.51 -0.63 -11.69
C CYS A 32 -24.14 -1.80 -12.42
N ASP A 33 -25.10 -1.56 -13.30
CA ASP A 33 -25.74 -2.66 -14.07
C ASP A 33 -24.73 -3.33 -15.02
N LEU A 34 -23.90 -2.54 -15.73
CA LEU A 34 -22.83 -3.08 -16.58
C LEU A 34 -21.75 -3.80 -15.77
N GLY A 35 -21.41 -3.29 -14.58
CA GLY A 35 -20.49 -3.99 -13.66
C GLY A 35 -20.99 -5.38 -13.28
N LYS A 36 -22.30 -5.54 -13.02
CA LYS A 36 -22.93 -6.84 -12.75
C LYS A 36 -22.87 -7.75 -13.96
N GLU A 37 -23.10 -7.22 -15.17
CA GLU A 37 -23.00 -7.98 -16.43
C GLU A 37 -21.57 -8.52 -16.66
N LEU A 38 -20.56 -7.78 -16.23
CA LEU A 38 -19.15 -8.21 -16.24
C LEU A 38 -18.81 -9.24 -15.15
N GLY A 39 -19.75 -9.59 -14.27
CA GLY A 39 -19.52 -10.54 -13.18
C GLY A 39 -18.74 -9.97 -11.99
N LEU A 40 -18.72 -8.65 -11.83
CA LEU A 40 -18.07 -7.99 -10.69
C LEU A 40 -18.92 -8.11 -9.42
N ASP A 41 -18.26 -8.17 -8.28
CA ASP A 41 -18.88 -8.22 -6.95
C ASP A 41 -18.17 -7.26 -5.99
N TRP A 42 -18.74 -6.07 -5.77
CA TRP A 42 -18.11 -4.99 -4.99
C TRP A 42 -18.93 -4.63 -3.76
N TYR A 43 -18.30 -3.88 -2.83
CA TYR A 43 -19.02 -3.22 -1.75
C TYR A 43 -19.83 -2.05 -2.32
N PRO A 44 -21.05 -1.77 -1.84
CA PRO A 44 -21.77 -0.54 -2.19
C PRO A 44 -20.88 0.68 -2.05
N ILE A 45 -20.98 1.66 -2.93
CA ILE A 45 -20.15 2.85 -2.91
C ILE A 45 -20.99 4.05 -2.49
N ASN A 46 -20.55 4.76 -1.44
CA ASN A 46 -21.10 6.04 -1.06
C ASN A 46 -20.19 7.14 -1.63
N TYR A 47 -20.73 7.93 -2.56
CA TYR A 47 -20.02 9.05 -3.13
C TYR A 47 -20.21 10.31 -2.27
N GLU A 48 -19.11 10.95 -1.88
CA GLU A 48 -19.08 12.21 -1.18
C GLU A 48 -18.55 13.29 -2.13
N ILE A 49 -19.31 14.38 -2.31
CA ILE A 49 -18.92 15.51 -3.15
C ILE A 49 -18.08 16.46 -2.28
N CYS A 50 -16.89 16.81 -2.74
CA CYS A 50 -15.96 17.68 -2.02
C CYS A 50 -15.32 18.73 -2.94
N ASP A 51 -14.85 19.82 -2.36
CA ASP A 51 -14.02 20.77 -3.08
C ASP A 51 -12.54 20.35 -3.09
N TYR A 52 -11.69 21.10 -3.84
CA TYR A 52 -10.28 20.77 -3.95
C TYR A 52 -9.52 20.84 -2.61
N LYS A 53 -9.93 21.70 -1.66
CA LYS A 53 -9.29 21.81 -0.35
C LYS A 53 -9.63 20.62 0.55
N GLU A 54 -10.86 20.20 0.50
CA GLU A 54 -11.32 19.00 1.19
C GLU A 54 -10.60 17.76 0.63
N MET A 55 -10.43 17.68 -0.71
CA MET A 55 -9.66 16.61 -1.35
C MET A 55 -8.20 16.59 -0.86
N ILE A 56 -7.54 17.74 -0.77
CA ILE A 56 -6.18 17.86 -0.20
C ILE A 56 -6.17 17.38 1.26
N GLY A 57 -7.19 17.71 2.05
CA GLY A 57 -7.37 17.23 3.41
C GLY A 57 -7.46 15.70 3.46
N HIS A 58 -8.29 15.10 2.62
CA HIS A 58 -8.42 13.65 2.52
C HIS A 58 -7.11 13.00 2.12
N MET A 59 -6.39 13.55 1.14
CA MET A 59 -5.06 13.06 0.74
C MET A 59 -4.06 13.09 1.90
N ALA A 60 -4.03 14.15 2.69
CA ALA A 60 -3.12 14.30 3.82
C ALA A 60 -3.34 13.22 4.89
N TYR A 61 -4.57 12.78 5.07
CA TYR A 61 -4.97 11.71 5.99
C TYR A 61 -5.11 10.33 5.32
N SER A 62 -4.50 10.14 4.16
CA SER A 62 -4.55 8.88 3.39
C SER A 62 -5.99 8.41 3.08
N GLY A 63 -6.88 9.36 2.82
CA GLY A 63 -8.28 9.12 2.53
C GLY A 63 -9.16 8.84 3.75
N MET A 64 -8.60 8.54 4.90
CA MET A 64 -9.38 8.11 6.08
C MET A 64 -10.04 9.31 6.78
N PRO A 65 -11.39 9.43 6.79
CA PRO A 65 -12.08 10.62 7.26
C PRO A 65 -11.97 10.85 8.78
N THR A 66 -11.59 9.84 9.54
CA THR A 66 -11.61 9.85 11.01
C THR A 66 -10.28 9.46 11.64
N HIS A 67 -9.16 9.82 10.98
CA HIS A 67 -7.82 9.52 11.47
C HIS A 67 -7.48 10.32 12.74
N TYR A 68 -6.51 9.83 13.56
CA TYR A 68 -5.98 10.59 14.69
C TYR A 68 -5.17 11.81 14.23
N ARG A 69 -5.07 12.82 15.09
CA ARG A 69 -4.26 14.02 14.82
C ARG A 69 -2.78 13.73 15.03
N HIS A 70 -1.95 14.23 14.13
CA HIS A 70 -0.50 14.20 14.25
C HIS A 70 0.11 15.32 13.37
N TRP A 71 1.23 15.90 13.81
CA TRP A 71 1.89 17.00 13.09
C TRP A 71 2.24 16.66 11.64
N SER A 72 2.60 15.40 11.36
CA SER A 72 2.99 14.95 10.01
C SER A 72 1.89 15.08 8.98
N TYR A 73 0.62 14.96 9.40
CA TYR A 73 -0.53 15.13 8.49
C TYR A 73 -0.73 16.59 8.12
N GLY A 74 -0.56 17.54 9.08
CA GLY A 74 -0.58 18.96 8.79
C GLY A 74 0.53 19.37 7.82
N LYS A 75 1.76 18.87 8.06
CA LYS A 75 2.89 19.07 7.13
C LYS A 75 2.63 18.47 5.74
N SER A 76 1.97 17.31 5.68
CA SER A 76 1.57 16.71 4.41
C SER A 76 0.54 17.56 3.68
N PHE A 77 -0.45 18.10 4.40
CA PHE A 77 -1.44 19.02 3.85
C PHE A 77 -0.78 20.25 3.23
N ASP A 78 0.07 20.96 3.99
CA ASP A 78 0.77 22.16 3.52
C ASP A 78 1.64 21.88 2.30
N ARG A 79 2.32 20.72 2.25
CA ARG A 79 3.11 20.30 1.11
C ARG A 79 2.26 20.07 -0.13
N ILE A 80 1.19 19.28 -0.01
CA ILE A 80 0.30 18.96 -1.15
C ILE A 80 -0.36 20.23 -1.68
N GLN A 81 -0.84 21.10 -0.79
CA GLN A 81 -1.42 22.38 -1.17
C GLN A 81 -0.41 23.25 -1.91
N THR A 82 0.82 23.37 -1.42
CA THR A 82 1.88 24.15 -2.08
C THR A 82 2.21 23.59 -3.46
N GLU A 83 2.35 22.25 -3.60
CA GLU A 83 2.60 21.60 -4.89
C GLU A 83 1.45 21.84 -5.88
N TYR A 84 0.20 21.83 -5.42
CA TYR A 84 -0.98 22.14 -6.21
C TYR A 84 -1.02 23.61 -6.63
N ASP A 85 -0.86 24.54 -5.70
CA ASP A 85 -0.91 25.99 -5.96
C ASP A 85 0.20 26.45 -6.93
N LEU A 86 1.36 25.76 -6.90
CA LEU A 86 2.47 26.00 -7.84
C LEU A 86 2.28 25.28 -9.19
N GLY A 87 1.22 24.51 -9.37
CA GLY A 87 0.98 23.70 -10.57
C GLY A 87 2.01 22.58 -10.77
N MET A 88 2.72 22.19 -9.72
CA MET A 88 3.72 21.11 -9.78
C MET A 88 3.07 19.73 -9.77
N GLN A 89 1.93 19.59 -9.11
CA GLN A 89 1.17 18.35 -9.02
C GLN A 89 -0.32 18.67 -9.14
N GLY A 90 -1.06 17.87 -9.95
CA GLY A 90 -2.53 17.89 -9.98
C GLY A 90 -3.10 17.08 -8.81
N LEU A 91 -4.38 17.31 -8.50
CA LEU A 91 -5.11 16.43 -7.59
C LEU A 91 -5.51 15.14 -8.32
N PRO A 92 -5.62 14.02 -7.60
CA PRO A 92 -6.23 12.82 -8.16
C PRO A 92 -7.70 13.11 -8.46
N TYR A 93 -8.22 12.54 -9.52
CA TYR A 93 -9.64 12.64 -9.84
C TYR A 93 -10.48 11.63 -9.05
N GLU A 94 -9.83 10.68 -8.38
CA GLU A 94 -10.45 9.69 -7.51
C GLU A 94 -9.71 9.55 -6.18
N MET A 95 -10.47 9.26 -5.15
CA MET A 95 -9.99 8.70 -3.90
C MET A 95 -11.08 7.79 -3.35
N ILE A 96 -10.78 6.53 -3.14
CA ILE A 96 -11.72 5.55 -2.58
C ILE A 96 -11.11 4.83 -1.39
N ILE A 97 -11.94 4.58 -0.38
CA ILE A 97 -11.57 3.93 0.88
C ILE A 97 -12.08 2.50 0.87
N ASN A 98 -11.21 1.57 1.25
CA ASN A 98 -11.56 0.18 1.52
C ASN A 98 -12.40 0.08 2.80
N SER A 99 -13.70 0.29 2.67
CA SER A 99 -14.72 0.14 3.72
C SER A 99 -15.97 -0.50 3.13
N ASN A 100 -16.89 -0.93 3.97
CA ASN A 100 -18.20 -1.42 3.55
C ASN A 100 -19.32 -0.61 4.26
N PRO A 101 -20.06 0.25 3.55
CA PRO A 101 -19.86 0.63 2.14
C PRO A 101 -18.52 1.32 1.89
N SER A 102 -17.97 1.21 0.67
CA SER A 102 -16.80 1.99 0.24
C SER A 102 -17.17 3.47 0.18
N ILE A 103 -16.24 4.35 0.59
CA ILE A 103 -16.43 5.80 0.49
C ILE A 103 -15.53 6.31 -0.63
N ALA A 104 -16.13 6.99 -1.62
CA ALA A 104 -15.40 7.59 -2.73
C ALA A 104 -15.65 9.09 -2.79
N TYR A 105 -14.60 9.87 -3.04
CA TYR A 105 -14.68 11.33 -3.13
C TYR A 105 -14.69 11.80 -4.58
N LEU A 106 -15.66 12.67 -4.92
CA LEU A 106 -15.80 13.28 -6.23
C LEU A 106 -15.64 14.81 -6.08
N MET A 107 -14.76 15.41 -6.88
CA MET A 107 -14.54 16.87 -6.81
C MET A 107 -15.61 17.64 -7.57
N THR A 108 -16.13 18.70 -6.97
CA THR A 108 -17.14 19.60 -7.58
C THR A 108 -16.66 20.22 -8.89
N GLU A 109 -15.36 20.43 -9.05
CA GLU A 109 -14.74 21.06 -10.22
C GLU A 109 -14.62 20.12 -11.42
N ASN A 110 -14.86 18.81 -11.24
CA ASN A 110 -14.74 17.83 -12.31
C ASN A 110 -15.94 17.93 -13.29
N PRO A 111 -15.70 17.86 -14.60
CA PRO A 111 -16.77 17.74 -15.59
C PRO A 111 -17.40 16.33 -15.52
N MET A 112 -18.62 16.18 -16.06
CA MET A 112 -19.36 14.91 -16.07
C MET A 112 -18.53 13.75 -16.65
N SER A 113 -17.77 13.97 -17.71
CA SER A 113 -16.92 12.93 -18.32
C SER A 113 -15.86 12.38 -17.35
N THR A 114 -15.33 13.22 -16.46
CA THR A 114 -14.39 12.78 -15.41
C THR A 114 -15.13 12.01 -14.33
N HIS A 115 -16.33 12.44 -13.93
CA HIS A 115 -17.14 11.69 -12.96
C HIS A 115 -17.51 10.29 -13.47
N LEU A 116 -17.87 10.15 -14.74
CA LEU A 116 -18.17 8.85 -15.35
C LEU A 116 -16.96 7.90 -15.26
N LEU A 117 -15.76 8.39 -15.65
CA LEU A 117 -14.54 7.60 -15.53
C LEU A 117 -14.28 7.23 -14.06
N THR A 118 -14.37 8.21 -13.15
CA THR A 118 -14.10 8.03 -11.73
C THR A 118 -15.04 7.02 -11.10
N MET A 119 -16.36 7.10 -11.36
CA MET A 119 -17.34 6.16 -10.82
C MET A 119 -17.09 4.74 -11.31
N ALA A 120 -16.85 4.55 -12.61
CA ALA A 120 -16.53 3.24 -13.16
C ALA A 120 -15.18 2.69 -12.60
N HIS A 121 -14.20 3.56 -12.38
CA HIS A 121 -12.92 3.20 -11.78
C HIS A 121 -13.07 2.80 -10.31
N CYS A 122 -13.91 3.50 -9.55
CA CYS A 122 -14.23 3.17 -8.17
C CYS A 122 -14.95 1.82 -8.03
N VAL A 123 -15.78 1.43 -8.98
CA VAL A 123 -16.38 0.07 -9.03
C VAL A 123 -15.28 -0.98 -9.12
N GLY A 124 -14.26 -0.76 -9.99
CA GLY A 124 -13.11 -1.65 -10.10
C GLY A 124 -12.33 -1.76 -8.79
N HIS A 125 -12.05 -0.64 -8.12
CA HIS A 125 -11.37 -0.64 -6.83
C HIS A 125 -12.17 -1.35 -5.74
N SER A 126 -13.47 -1.06 -5.63
CA SER A 126 -14.32 -1.67 -4.61
C SER A 126 -14.49 -3.19 -4.84
N ASP A 127 -14.57 -3.63 -6.10
CA ASP A 127 -14.51 -5.03 -6.44
C ASP A 127 -13.19 -5.68 -6.04
N PHE A 128 -12.08 -5.00 -6.27
CA PHE A 128 -10.77 -5.47 -5.84
C PHE A 128 -10.67 -5.60 -4.31
N PHE A 129 -11.11 -4.60 -3.56
CA PHE A 129 -11.10 -4.63 -2.09
C PHE A 129 -11.91 -5.78 -1.51
N LYS A 130 -13.08 -6.05 -2.09
CA LYS A 130 -13.96 -7.11 -1.61
C LYS A 130 -13.41 -8.50 -1.88
N ASN A 131 -12.72 -8.70 -3.00
CA ASN A 131 -12.40 -10.04 -3.48
C ASN A 131 -10.93 -10.44 -3.32
N ASN A 132 -9.98 -9.50 -3.39
CA ASN A 132 -8.58 -9.87 -3.29
C ASN A 132 -8.23 -10.40 -1.91
N ARG A 133 -7.54 -11.55 -1.86
CA ARG A 133 -7.17 -12.24 -0.61
C ARG A 133 -6.39 -11.39 0.39
N MET A 134 -5.64 -10.38 -0.09
CA MET A 134 -4.86 -9.51 0.79
C MET A 134 -5.75 -8.62 1.67
N PHE A 135 -6.98 -8.32 1.22
CA PHE A 135 -7.90 -7.43 1.90
C PHE A 135 -8.85 -8.13 2.90
N GLN A 136 -8.88 -9.46 2.93
CA GLN A 136 -9.81 -10.22 3.78
C GLN A 136 -9.69 -9.91 5.29
N GLU A 137 -8.49 -9.56 5.76
CA GLU A 137 -8.22 -9.26 7.17
C GLU A 137 -8.24 -7.76 7.49
N THR A 138 -8.57 -6.88 6.53
CA THR A 138 -8.60 -5.41 6.75
C THR A 138 -9.78 -4.97 7.60
N GLY A 139 -10.85 -5.78 7.68
CA GLY A 139 -12.06 -5.47 8.44
C GLY A 139 -12.81 -4.27 7.88
N ALA A 140 -13.09 -4.29 6.57
CA ALA A 140 -13.76 -3.21 5.84
C ALA A 140 -15.09 -2.78 6.49
N ASP A 141 -15.85 -3.73 7.07
CA ASP A 141 -17.14 -3.46 7.70
C ASP A 141 -17.07 -2.54 8.94
N THR A 142 -15.91 -2.47 9.59
CA THR A 142 -15.75 -1.75 10.86
C THR A 142 -14.61 -0.74 10.85
N VAL A 143 -13.92 -0.57 9.73
CA VAL A 143 -12.70 0.23 9.66
C VAL A 143 -12.92 1.69 10.03
N ILE A 144 -14.01 2.31 9.58
CA ILE A 144 -14.31 3.72 9.85
C ILE A 144 -14.51 3.94 11.36
N GLU A 145 -15.29 3.06 12.02
CA GLU A 145 -15.52 3.13 13.46
C GLU A 145 -14.25 2.86 14.25
N ARG A 146 -13.42 1.91 13.81
CA ARG A 146 -12.13 1.61 14.47
C ARG A 146 -11.20 2.82 14.43
N PHE A 147 -11.03 3.45 13.27
CA PHE A 147 -10.22 4.66 13.14
C PHE A 147 -10.77 5.81 13.96
N LYS A 148 -12.09 6.01 13.98
CA LYS A 148 -12.76 7.02 14.83
C LYS A 148 -12.52 6.76 16.31
N ALA A 149 -12.71 5.52 16.77
CA ALA A 149 -12.47 5.14 18.15
C ALA A 149 -11.00 5.34 18.55
N ALA A 150 -10.06 4.95 17.68
CA ALA A 150 -8.63 5.16 17.86
C ALA A 150 -8.27 6.65 17.94
N GLY A 151 -8.78 7.47 17.02
CA GLY A 151 -8.58 8.93 17.02
C GLY A 151 -9.09 9.59 18.30
N ASN A 152 -10.24 9.14 18.81
CA ASN A 152 -10.81 9.64 20.06
C ASN A 152 -9.97 9.24 21.30
N ARG A 153 -9.39 8.04 21.33
CA ARG A 153 -8.49 7.62 22.42
C ARG A 153 -7.21 8.45 22.42
N ILE A 154 -6.56 8.59 21.28
CA ILE A 154 -5.35 9.41 21.15
C ILE A 154 -5.62 10.87 21.55
N ARG A 155 -6.76 11.44 21.15
CA ARG A 155 -7.16 12.79 21.58
C ARG A 155 -7.25 12.90 23.10
N LYS A 156 -7.87 11.93 23.76
CA LYS A 156 -7.97 11.92 25.24
C LYS A 156 -6.58 11.89 25.91
N TYR A 157 -5.62 11.14 25.37
CA TYR A 157 -4.25 11.13 25.89
C TYR A 157 -3.53 12.47 25.66
N MET A 158 -3.76 13.13 24.54
CA MET A 158 -3.23 14.46 24.26
C MET A 158 -3.79 15.54 25.20
N GLU A 159 -5.06 15.41 25.56
CA GLU A 159 -5.80 16.35 26.44
C GLU A 159 -5.57 16.07 27.93
N ASP A 160 -5.06 14.89 28.30
CA ASP A 160 -4.77 14.53 29.69
C ASP A 160 -3.54 15.32 30.20
N PRO A 161 -3.69 16.16 31.27
CA PRO A 161 -2.58 16.94 31.80
C PRO A 161 -1.39 16.10 32.31
N ALA A 162 -1.60 14.85 32.70
CA ALA A 162 -0.53 13.96 33.16
C ALA A 162 0.31 13.39 32.00
N ILE A 163 -0.27 13.29 30.81
CA ILE A 163 0.37 12.77 29.59
C ILE A 163 0.80 13.93 28.69
N GLY A 164 -0.16 14.57 28.05
CA GLY A 164 0.02 15.73 27.17
C GLY A 164 0.49 15.40 25.76
N ILE A 165 0.29 16.37 24.84
CA ILE A 165 0.52 16.22 23.42
C ILE A 165 1.97 15.79 23.08
N ASN A 166 2.99 16.37 23.74
CA ASN A 166 4.38 16.11 23.41
C ASN A 166 4.80 14.65 23.64
N LYS A 167 4.31 14.04 24.74
CA LYS A 167 4.62 12.63 25.02
C LYS A 167 3.90 11.73 24.02
N VAL A 168 2.63 12.04 23.70
CA VAL A 168 1.83 11.27 22.74
C VAL A 168 2.46 11.31 21.35
N GLU A 169 2.83 12.50 20.85
CA GLU A 169 3.47 12.64 19.54
C GLU A 169 4.82 11.92 19.48
N LYS A 170 5.63 11.98 20.55
CA LYS A 170 6.90 11.26 20.63
C LYS A 170 6.72 9.73 20.45
N ILE A 171 5.70 9.14 21.05
CA ILE A 171 5.40 7.70 20.90
C ILE A 171 4.86 7.41 19.49
N ILE A 172 3.98 8.28 18.95
CA ILE A 172 3.47 8.13 17.58
C ILE A 172 4.61 8.21 16.57
N ASP A 173 5.52 9.19 16.67
CA ASP A 173 6.69 9.32 15.80
C ASP A 173 7.54 8.05 15.83
N ALA A 174 7.82 7.52 17.02
CA ALA A 174 8.61 6.32 17.18
C ALA A 174 7.92 5.08 16.55
N CYS A 175 6.61 4.95 16.71
CA CYS A 175 5.85 3.89 16.06
C CYS A 175 5.79 4.06 14.53
N HIS A 176 5.66 5.30 14.03
CA HIS A 176 5.66 5.58 12.60
C HIS A 176 6.98 5.19 11.92
N ALA A 177 8.11 5.34 12.61
CA ALA A 177 9.42 4.94 12.10
C ALA A 177 9.51 3.43 11.77
N ILE A 178 8.74 2.60 12.49
CA ILE A 178 8.74 1.13 12.32
C ILE A 178 7.38 0.55 11.91
N LYS A 179 6.44 1.38 11.45
CA LYS A 179 5.05 0.98 11.15
C LYS A 179 4.92 -0.16 10.13
N TYR A 180 5.91 -0.36 9.27
CA TYR A 180 5.93 -1.44 8.29
C TYR A 180 6.66 -2.71 8.76
N GLN A 181 7.18 -2.72 10.00
CA GLN A 181 7.68 -3.93 10.66
C GLN A 181 6.53 -4.66 11.35
N VAL A 182 5.53 -5.02 10.57
CA VAL A 182 4.34 -5.80 10.91
C VAL A 182 4.20 -6.94 9.90
N PRO A 183 3.40 -7.99 10.17
CA PRO A 183 3.18 -9.07 9.21
C PRO A 183 2.70 -8.53 7.86
N ARG A 184 3.45 -8.81 6.79
CA ARG A 184 3.16 -8.33 5.43
C ARG A 184 2.32 -9.30 4.61
N THR A 185 1.99 -10.47 5.16
CA THR A 185 1.18 -11.50 4.53
C THR A 185 0.03 -11.85 5.45
N PRO A 186 -1.24 -11.69 5.01
CA PRO A 186 -2.40 -12.06 5.80
C PRO A 186 -2.50 -13.58 5.97
N GLY A 187 -3.21 -14.02 6.99
CA GLY A 187 -3.48 -15.44 7.25
C GLY A 187 -2.34 -16.23 7.86
N ILE A 188 -1.13 -15.67 8.01
CA ILE A 188 -0.03 -16.34 8.69
C ILE A 188 -0.25 -16.23 10.20
N LYS A 189 -0.76 -17.31 10.80
CA LYS A 189 -0.85 -17.44 12.25
C LYS A 189 0.49 -17.90 12.79
N ARG A 190 1.08 -17.07 13.63
CA ARG A 190 2.30 -17.39 14.35
C ARG A 190 1.99 -18.42 15.42
N ARG A 191 2.80 -19.48 15.49
CA ARG A 191 2.72 -20.46 16.56
C ARG A 191 3.41 -19.91 17.81
N ASN A 192 2.77 -20.02 18.97
CA ASN A 192 3.46 -19.75 20.22
C ASN A 192 4.48 -20.86 20.52
N HIS A 193 5.38 -20.64 21.48
CA HIS A 193 6.46 -21.58 21.77
C HIS A 193 5.97 -23.00 22.11
N LYS A 194 4.81 -23.13 22.80
CA LYS A 194 4.21 -24.43 23.13
C LYS A 194 3.66 -25.14 21.89
N GLU A 195 3.01 -24.40 21.01
CA GLU A 195 2.47 -24.90 19.76
C GLU A 195 3.60 -25.33 18.81
N LEU A 196 4.67 -24.52 18.76
CA LEU A 196 5.86 -24.81 17.96
C LEU A 196 6.56 -26.07 18.45
N LYS A 197 6.77 -26.20 19.77
CA LYS A 197 7.32 -27.38 20.41
C LYS A 197 6.50 -28.62 20.10
N LYS A 198 5.19 -28.55 20.28
CA LYS A 198 4.27 -29.65 19.95
C LYS A 198 4.34 -30.03 18.46
N TYR A 199 4.39 -29.06 17.58
CA TYR A 199 4.51 -29.29 16.13
C TYR A 199 5.79 -30.09 15.80
N TYR A 200 6.94 -29.70 16.36
CA TYR A 200 8.18 -30.44 16.14
C TYR A 200 8.19 -31.80 16.82
N GLU A 201 7.59 -31.96 17.99
CA GLU A 201 7.37 -33.25 18.66
C GLU A 201 6.55 -34.19 17.77
N ASP A 202 5.46 -33.70 17.19
CA ASP A 202 4.61 -34.48 16.29
C ASP A 202 5.35 -34.83 14.97
N LEU A 203 6.17 -33.93 14.45
CA LEU A 203 6.99 -34.13 13.25
C LEU A 203 8.04 -35.20 13.48
N MET A 204 8.76 -35.15 14.62
CA MET A 204 9.74 -36.16 15.02
C MET A 204 9.10 -37.53 15.25
N ARG A 205 7.92 -37.56 15.90
CA ARG A 205 7.19 -38.80 16.16
C ARG A 205 6.78 -39.50 14.87
N ASN A 206 6.49 -38.75 13.82
CA ASN A 206 6.03 -39.24 12.53
C ASN A 206 7.18 -39.41 11.51
N ASP A 207 8.43 -39.15 11.91
CA ASP A 207 9.59 -39.28 11.05
C ASP A 207 9.97 -40.74 10.88
N THR A 208 9.71 -41.28 9.69
CA THR A 208 10.12 -42.62 9.28
C THR A 208 11.51 -42.65 8.61
N THR A 209 12.10 -41.49 8.37
CA THR A 209 13.36 -41.34 7.62
C THR A 209 14.58 -41.21 8.53
N GLY A 210 14.38 -40.94 9.82
CA GLY A 210 15.45 -40.73 10.80
C GLY A 210 16.14 -39.36 10.70
N TRP A 211 15.59 -38.43 9.92
CA TRP A 211 16.15 -37.09 9.72
C TRP A 211 16.26 -36.29 11.02
N TYR A 212 15.37 -36.57 11.99
CA TYR A 212 15.30 -35.84 13.26
C TYR A 212 15.92 -36.56 14.44
N ASN A 213 16.63 -37.71 14.24
CA ASN A 213 17.18 -38.49 15.33
C ASN A 213 18.16 -37.75 16.24
N ASP A 214 18.91 -36.78 15.69
CA ASP A 214 19.88 -35.96 16.42
C ASP A 214 19.35 -34.54 16.74
N PHE A 215 18.05 -34.30 16.55
CA PHE A 215 17.46 -32.98 16.71
C PHE A 215 17.11 -32.73 18.18
N ASP A 216 17.74 -31.69 18.77
CA ASP A 216 17.43 -31.29 20.16
C ASP A 216 16.25 -30.31 20.16
N ILE A 217 15.09 -30.76 20.60
CA ILE A 217 13.86 -30.00 20.68
C ILE A 217 13.98 -28.73 21.56
N ASN A 218 14.96 -28.66 22.43
CA ASN A 218 15.21 -27.47 23.27
C ASN A 218 16.06 -26.41 22.53
N LYS A 219 16.63 -26.77 21.38
CA LYS A 219 17.39 -25.87 20.50
C LYS A 219 16.64 -25.49 19.23
N ILE A 220 15.32 -25.73 19.19
CA ILE A 220 14.48 -25.30 18.07
C ILE A 220 14.61 -23.81 17.90
N PRO A 221 15.00 -23.29 16.71
CA PRO A 221 14.94 -21.87 16.43
C PRO A 221 13.50 -21.41 16.56
N LEU A 222 13.26 -20.40 17.38
CA LEU A 222 11.96 -19.76 17.47
C LEU A 222 11.61 -19.20 16.09
N GLU A 223 10.33 -19.25 15.71
CA GLU A 223 9.87 -18.52 14.53
C GLU A 223 10.26 -17.06 14.66
N LYS A 224 10.86 -16.49 13.60
CA LYS A 224 11.27 -15.08 13.56
C LYS A 224 10.06 -14.18 13.83
N ASP A 225 10.22 -13.19 14.70
CA ASP A 225 9.16 -12.22 14.99
C ASP A 225 9.30 -10.98 14.11
N TYR A 226 8.45 -10.92 13.09
CA TYR A 226 8.38 -9.79 12.15
C TYR A 226 7.43 -8.68 12.62
N ASN A 227 6.69 -8.89 13.72
CA ASN A 227 5.81 -7.86 14.28
C ASN A 227 6.50 -7.11 15.41
N LEU A 228 7.38 -6.18 15.05
CA LEU A 228 8.17 -5.45 16.03
C LEU A 228 7.30 -4.59 16.94
N LEU A 229 6.24 -3.96 16.42
CA LEU A 229 5.31 -3.17 17.24
C LEU A 229 4.62 -4.02 18.30
N ALA A 230 4.04 -5.16 17.91
CA ALA A 230 3.39 -6.07 18.86
C ALA A 230 4.39 -6.64 19.87
N PHE A 231 5.59 -7.03 19.42
CA PHE A 231 6.62 -7.54 20.30
C PHE A 231 7.01 -6.53 21.40
N ILE A 232 7.26 -5.27 21.00
CA ILE A 232 7.60 -4.19 21.95
C ILE A 232 6.45 -3.98 22.95
N ARG A 233 5.21 -3.87 22.47
CA ARG A 233 4.01 -3.72 23.31
C ARG A 233 3.88 -4.81 24.36
N ASP A 234 4.09 -6.06 23.94
CA ASP A 234 3.78 -7.23 24.77
C ASP A 234 4.93 -7.57 25.75
N HIS A 235 6.17 -7.21 25.43
CA HIS A 235 7.34 -7.61 26.19
C HIS A 235 8.02 -6.46 26.95
N ASN A 236 7.78 -5.20 26.58
CA ASN A 236 8.33 -4.07 27.33
C ASN A 236 7.48 -3.79 28.58
N ARG A 237 8.03 -4.07 29.75
CA ARG A 237 7.38 -3.93 31.05
C ARG A 237 7.33 -2.49 31.59
N PHE A 238 8.07 -1.57 30.96
CA PHE A 238 8.19 -0.18 31.37
C PHE A 238 7.19 0.75 30.66
N LEU A 239 6.53 0.26 29.59
CA LEU A 239 5.49 1.02 28.90
C LEU A 239 4.24 1.14 29.77
N GLU A 240 3.72 2.37 29.85
CA GLU A 240 2.42 2.65 30.44
C GLU A 240 1.28 2.15 29.54
N ASP A 241 0.09 1.99 30.09
CA ASP A 241 -1.06 1.43 29.35
C ASP A 241 -1.47 2.29 28.16
N TRP A 242 -1.36 3.62 28.26
CA TRP A 242 -1.65 4.53 27.14
C TRP A 242 -0.61 4.42 26.01
N GLU A 243 0.67 4.15 26.31
CA GLU A 243 1.71 3.92 25.32
C GLU A 243 1.45 2.60 24.56
N LYS A 244 1.12 1.54 25.28
CA LYS A 244 0.73 0.24 24.68
C LYS A 244 -0.50 0.36 23.80
N ASP A 245 -1.48 1.19 24.19
CA ASP A 245 -2.66 1.44 23.37
C ASP A 245 -2.31 2.19 22.08
N ILE A 246 -1.44 3.20 22.12
CA ILE A 246 -0.96 3.89 20.92
C ILE A 246 -0.23 2.92 19.98
N ILE A 247 0.65 2.07 20.50
CA ILE A 247 1.35 1.05 19.70
C ILE A 247 0.34 0.12 19.02
N SER A 248 -0.69 -0.32 19.75
CA SER A 248 -1.75 -1.18 19.21
C SER A 248 -2.55 -0.49 18.10
N ILE A 249 -2.87 0.80 18.27
CA ILE A 249 -3.57 1.61 17.26
C ILE A 249 -2.74 1.69 15.99
N ILE A 250 -1.44 1.98 16.10
CA ILE A 250 -0.58 2.15 14.91
C ILE A 250 -0.30 0.80 14.25
N GLU A 251 -0.15 -0.29 15.01
CA GLU A 251 -0.06 -1.64 14.46
C GLU A 251 -1.31 -1.99 13.64
N ASP A 252 -2.50 -1.78 14.19
CA ASP A 252 -3.78 -2.07 13.54
C ASP A 252 -3.97 -1.24 12.25
N ASN A 253 -3.65 0.06 12.32
CA ASN A 253 -3.68 0.94 11.16
C ASN A 253 -2.67 0.51 10.09
N SER A 254 -1.46 0.10 10.48
CA SER A 254 -0.44 -0.38 9.54
C SER A 254 -0.90 -1.64 8.82
N ARG A 255 -1.50 -2.58 9.54
CA ARG A 255 -2.06 -3.81 8.95
C ARG A 255 -3.19 -3.53 7.96
N TYR A 256 -3.97 -2.48 8.17
CA TYR A 256 -5.00 -2.04 7.22
C TYR A 256 -4.37 -1.50 5.91
N PHE A 257 -3.25 -0.75 5.99
CA PHE A 257 -2.60 -0.17 4.81
C PHE A 257 -1.62 -1.09 4.08
N VAL A 258 -1.13 -2.15 4.73
CA VAL A 258 -0.20 -3.13 4.11
C VAL A 258 -0.76 -3.74 2.81
N PRO A 259 -2.01 -4.24 2.74
CA PRO A 259 -2.60 -4.75 1.50
C PRO A 259 -2.58 -3.75 0.36
N GLN A 260 -2.92 -2.49 0.62
CA GLN A 260 -2.92 -1.42 -0.37
C GLN A 260 -1.52 -1.17 -0.95
N ALA A 261 -0.50 -1.16 -0.08
CA ALA A 261 0.90 -1.00 -0.51
C ALA A 261 1.45 -2.21 -1.30
N LYS A 262 0.92 -3.42 -1.05
CA LYS A 262 1.35 -4.66 -1.73
C LYS A 262 0.58 -5.00 -2.99
N THR A 263 -0.45 -4.25 -3.32
CA THR A 263 -1.33 -4.52 -4.47
C THR A 263 -1.58 -3.29 -5.32
N LYS A 264 -0.74 -2.26 -5.19
CA LYS A 264 -0.98 -0.98 -5.88
C LYS A 264 -1.04 -1.13 -7.40
N ILE A 265 -0.11 -1.89 -7.98
CA ILE A 265 -0.04 -2.10 -9.43
C ILE A 265 -1.26 -2.88 -9.91
N MET A 266 -1.62 -3.96 -9.21
CA MET A 266 -2.79 -4.75 -9.54
C MET A 266 -4.08 -3.95 -9.39
N ASN A 267 -4.26 -3.28 -8.26
CA ASN A 267 -5.48 -2.57 -7.93
C ASN A 267 -5.73 -1.43 -8.93
N GLU A 268 -4.70 -0.63 -9.25
CA GLU A 268 -4.82 0.43 -10.26
C GLU A 268 -5.03 -0.15 -11.67
N GLY A 269 -4.29 -1.20 -12.04
CA GLY A 269 -4.44 -1.85 -13.34
C GLY A 269 -5.80 -2.50 -13.54
N TRP A 270 -6.34 -3.14 -12.48
CA TRP A 270 -7.69 -3.70 -12.47
C TRP A 270 -8.74 -2.63 -12.66
N ALA A 271 -8.69 -1.56 -11.88
CA ALA A 271 -9.64 -0.47 -11.95
C ALA A 271 -9.61 0.23 -13.34
N VAL A 272 -8.42 0.33 -13.98
CA VAL A 272 -8.29 0.83 -15.36
C VAL A 272 -8.96 -0.13 -16.36
N LEU A 273 -8.73 -1.43 -16.25
CA LEU A 273 -9.37 -2.41 -17.13
C LEU A 273 -10.90 -2.35 -17.01
N ILE A 274 -11.39 -2.28 -15.77
CA ILE A 274 -12.84 -2.24 -15.50
C ILE A 274 -13.47 -0.94 -16.01
N HIS A 275 -12.84 0.22 -15.74
CA HIS A 275 -13.43 1.47 -16.25
C HIS A 275 -13.44 1.53 -17.78
N GLU A 276 -12.39 1.01 -18.44
CA GLU A 276 -12.38 0.91 -19.90
C GLU A 276 -13.52 0.05 -20.42
N LYS A 277 -13.73 -1.13 -19.83
CA LYS A 277 -14.80 -2.04 -20.24
C LYS A 277 -16.19 -1.42 -20.04
N ILE A 278 -16.46 -0.90 -18.85
CA ILE A 278 -17.76 -0.29 -18.53
C ILE A 278 -18.03 0.91 -19.43
N ILE A 279 -17.08 1.82 -19.58
CA ILE A 279 -17.28 3.04 -20.38
C ILE A 279 -17.48 2.71 -21.87
N ASN A 280 -16.80 1.69 -22.41
CA ASN A 280 -17.01 1.26 -23.79
C ASN A 280 -18.36 0.54 -24.01
N MET A 281 -18.98 0.00 -22.97
CA MET A 281 -20.32 -0.59 -23.02
C MET A 281 -21.43 0.45 -22.81
N LEU A 282 -21.11 1.62 -22.23
CA LEU A 282 -22.07 2.72 -22.08
C LEU A 282 -22.35 3.40 -23.41
N ASP A 283 -23.64 3.69 -23.67
CA ASP A 283 -24.07 4.53 -24.81
C ASP A 283 -23.84 6.00 -24.47
N LEU A 284 -22.58 6.44 -24.58
CA LEU A 284 -22.16 7.78 -24.24
C LEU A 284 -22.35 8.77 -25.40
N PRO A 285 -22.74 10.02 -25.13
CA PRO A 285 -22.59 11.12 -26.08
C PRO A 285 -21.17 11.22 -26.61
N THR A 286 -21.01 11.53 -27.91
CA THR A 286 -19.69 11.57 -28.57
C THR A 286 -18.68 12.46 -27.83
N GLU A 287 -19.11 13.57 -27.28
CA GLU A 287 -18.27 14.50 -26.50
C GLU A 287 -17.70 13.85 -25.23
N TYR A 288 -18.51 13.09 -24.50
CA TYR A 288 -18.04 12.35 -23.30
C TYR A 288 -17.12 11.20 -23.66
N HIS A 289 -17.41 10.52 -24.78
CA HIS A 289 -16.54 9.46 -25.26
C HIS A 289 -15.15 9.95 -25.68
N LEU A 290 -15.07 11.09 -26.37
CA LEU A 290 -13.80 11.72 -26.75
C LEU A 290 -13.03 12.23 -25.51
N ALA A 291 -13.73 12.80 -24.52
CA ALA A 291 -13.12 13.20 -23.26
C ALA A 291 -12.58 11.98 -22.49
N PHE A 292 -13.34 10.89 -22.44
CA PHE A 292 -12.90 9.63 -21.84
C PHE A 292 -11.62 9.09 -22.49
N ILE A 293 -11.56 8.96 -23.81
CA ILE A 293 -10.36 8.47 -24.51
C ILE A 293 -9.13 9.30 -24.13
N ARG A 294 -9.28 10.63 -24.03
CA ARG A 294 -8.19 11.53 -23.64
C ARG A 294 -7.73 11.27 -22.22
N LEU A 295 -8.67 11.20 -21.26
CA LEU A 295 -8.40 10.97 -19.85
C LEU A 295 -7.77 9.58 -19.62
N HIS A 296 -8.35 8.53 -20.20
CA HIS A 296 -7.83 7.17 -20.13
C HIS A 296 -6.37 7.11 -20.61
N ASN A 297 -6.06 7.69 -21.77
CA ASN A 297 -4.70 7.72 -22.31
C ASN A 297 -3.72 8.52 -21.42
N GLN A 298 -4.20 9.53 -20.71
CA GLN A 298 -3.37 10.26 -19.73
C GLN A 298 -3.04 9.39 -18.51
N VAL A 299 -4.01 8.63 -17.99
CA VAL A 299 -3.84 7.73 -16.85
C VAL A 299 -2.83 6.63 -17.15
N ILE A 300 -2.98 5.97 -18.28
CA ILE A 300 -2.10 4.85 -18.69
C ILE A 300 -0.81 5.29 -19.37
N ARG A 301 -0.49 6.58 -19.41
CA ARG A 301 0.73 7.06 -20.08
C ARG A 301 1.98 6.57 -19.35
N PRO A 302 2.96 5.93 -20.03
CA PRO A 302 4.22 5.56 -19.40
C PRO A 302 4.98 6.79 -18.90
N HIS A 303 5.62 6.67 -17.75
CA HIS A 303 6.45 7.73 -17.17
C HIS A 303 7.92 7.44 -17.43
N LEU A 304 8.67 8.46 -17.84
CA LEU A 304 10.12 8.33 -17.99
C LEU A 304 10.79 8.20 -16.61
N GLY A 305 11.63 7.16 -16.44
CA GLY A 305 12.44 6.96 -15.24
C GLY A 305 11.70 6.49 -14.00
N ARG A 306 10.42 6.16 -14.12
CA ARG A 306 9.63 5.56 -13.01
C ARG A 306 8.51 4.69 -13.54
N VAL A 307 8.13 3.69 -12.74
CA VAL A 307 6.98 2.83 -13.06
C VAL A 307 5.68 3.61 -12.86
N ASN A 308 4.82 3.63 -13.88
CA ASN A 308 3.43 4.03 -13.71
C ASN A 308 2.61 2.76 -13.34
N PRO A 309 2.06 2.65 -12.11
CA PRO A 309 1.33 1.47 -11.67
C PRO A 309 0.08 1.20 -12.53
N TYR A 310 -0.62 2.26 -12.96
CA TYR A 310 -1.78 2.16 -13.85
C TYR A 310 -1.39 1.51 -15.19
N HIS A 311 -0.32 2.01 -15.82
CA HIS A 311 0.16 1.50 -17.08
C HIS A 311 0.58 0.03 -16.99
N LEU A 312 1.46 -0.29 -16.04
CA LEU A 312 2.00 -1.64 -15.88
C LEU A 312 0.89 -2.65 -15.53
N GLY A 313 0.07 -2.33 -14.54
CA GLY A 313 -1.01 -3.20 -14.11
C GLY A 313 -2.04 -3.44 -15.20
N TYR A 314 -2.47 -2.38 -15.90
CA TYR A 314 -3.41 -2.47 -17.02
C TYR A 314 -2.84 -3.32 -18.17
N LYS A 315 -1.59 -3.11 -18.55
CA LYS A 315 -0.94 -3.88 -19.62
C LYS A 315 -0.83 -5.37 -19.30
N ILE A 316 -0.52 -5.71 -18.05
CA ILE A 316 -0.50 -7.11 -17.61
C ILE A 316 -1.91 -7.71 -17.65
N PHE A 317 -2.94 -7.02 -17.15
CA PHE A 317 -4.31 -7.52 -17.22
C PHE A 317 -4.82 -7.66 -18.65
N ARG A 318 -4.49 -6.72 -19.55
CA ARG A 318 -4.82 -6.85 -20.97
C ARG A 318 -4.14 -8.06 -21.61
N HIS A 319 -2.88 -8.31 -21.30
CA HIS A 319 -2.15 -9.50 -21.77
C HIS A 319 -2.81 -10.80 -21.28
N ILE A 320 -3.25 -10.85 -20.00
CA ILE A 320 -4.01 -12.00 -19.48
C ILE A 320 -5.33 -12.16 -20.24
N GLU A 321 -6.08 -11.10 -20.44
CA GLU A 321 -7.35 -11.14 -21.16
C GLU A 321 -7.18 -11.64 -22.60
N GLU A 322 -6.18 -11.15 -23.30
CA GLU A 322 -5.92 -11.50 -24.72
C GLU A 322 -5.44 -12.96 -24.87
N THR A 323 -4.71 -13.48 -23.89
CA THR A 323 -4.12 -14.83 -23.96
C THR A 323 -4.97 -15.90 -23.30
N GLN A 324 -5.73 -15.56 -22.24
CA GLN A 324 -6.42 -16.52 -21.37
C GLN A 324 -7.91 -16.20 -21.16
N GLY A 325 -8.35 -15.01 -21.59
CA GLY A 325 -9.75 -14.55 -21.41
C GLY A 325 -9.98 -13.79 -20.10
N PHE A 326 -11.14 -13.12 -20.00
CA PHE A 326 -11.48 -12.25 -18.87
C PHE A 326 -11.64 -13.01 -17.54
N GLU A 327 -12.10 -14.27 -17.56
CA GLU A 327 -12.19 -15.13 -16.38
C GLU A 327 -10.83 -15.29 -15.67
N ALA A 328 -9.75 -15.43 -16.45
CA ALA A 328 -8.40 -15.48 -15.90
C ALA A 328 -7.97 -14.17 -15.22
N CYS A 329 -8.50 -13.03 -15.67
CA CYS A 329 -8.29 -11.74 -14.99
C CYS A 329 -8.99 -11.71 -13.61
N LEU A 330 -10.21 -12.27 -13.51
CA LEU A 330 -10.93 -12.41 -12.24
C LEU A 330 -10.17 -13.32 -11.26
N ASP A 331 -9.59 -14.42 -11.73
CA ASP A 331 -8.78 -15.32 -10.90
C ASP A 331 -7.47 -14.66 -10.44
N ALA A 332 -6.81 -13.92 -11.34
CA ALA A 332 -5.60 -13.16 -10.99
C ALA A 332 -5.91 -12.09 -9.94
N ARG A 333 -6.99 -11.31 -10.12
CA ARG A 333 -7.48 -10.32 -9.16
C ARG A 333 -7.72 -10.90 -7.77
N LEU A 334 -8.27 -12.13 -7.70
CA LEU A 334 -8.58 -12.81 -6.44
C LEU A 334 -7.32 -13.23 -5.67
N SER A 335 -6.32 -13.79 -6.36
CA SER A 335 -5.29 -14.64 -5.74
C SER A 335 -3.91 -14.01 -5.62
N HIS A 336 -3.58 -12.95 -6.35
CA HIS A 336 -2.25 -12.38 -6.42
C HIS A 336 -2.08 -11.07 -5.61
N ASN A 337 -0.83 -10.73 -5.33
CA ASN A 337 -0.35 -9.40 -4.99
C ASN A 337 0.60 -8.92 -6.10
N ASP A 338 1.10 -7.69 -6.04
CA ASP A 338 1.95 -7.11 -7.09
C ASP A 338 3.15 -7.99 -7.43
N GLU A 339 3.83 -8.52 -6.41
CA GLU A 339 4.99 -9.40 -6.59
C GLU A 339 4.65 -10.67 -7.37
N THR A 340 3.65 -11.43 -6.89
CA THR A 340 3.26 -12.68 -7.53
C THR A 340 2.59 -12.47 -8.88
N PHE A 341 1.88 -11.37 -9.05
CA PHE A 341 1.26 -10.96 -10.30
C PHE A 341 2.30 -10.68 -11.39
N ILE A 342 3.30 -9.86 -11.07
CA ILE A 342 4.38 -9.54 -12.00
C ILE A 342 5.21 -10.78 -12.32
N LYS A 343 5.59 -11.56 -11.31
CA LYS A 343 6.38 -12.79 -11.52
C LYS A 343 5.67 -13.83 -12.39
N THR A 344 4.33 -13.88 -12.32
CA THR A 344 3.53 -14.88 -13.04
C THR A 344 3.21 -14.44 -14.47
N TYR A 345 2.84 -13.19 -14.67
CA TYR A 345 2.23 -12.74 -15.93
C TYR A 345 3.09 -11.78 -16.75
N LEU A 346 4.16 -11.19 -16.19
CA LEU A 346 5.08 -10.36 -16.95
C LEU A 346 6.11 -11.26 -17.62
N ASP A 347 5.83 -11.66 -18.85
CA ASP A 347 6.69 -12.51 -19.68
C ASP A 347 7.66 -11.70 -20.57
N TYR A 348 8.41 -12.39 -21.41
CA TYR A 348 9.40 -11.77 -22.31
C TYR A 348 8.76 -10.80 -23.31
N GLU A 349 7.67 -11.22 -23.96
CA GLU A 349 7.02 -10.42 -24.99
C GLU A 349 6.46 -9.12 -24.40
N LEU A 350 5.84 -9.21 -23.23
CA LEU A 350 5.31 -8.04 -22.53
C LEU A 350 6.43 -7.13 -22.00
N CYS A 351 7.53 -7.69 -21.48
CA CYS A 351 8.70 -6.90 -21.08
C CYS A 351 9.27 -6.11 -22.26
N LYS A 352 9.31 -6.71 -23.44
CA LYS A 352 9.78 -6.09 -24.68
C LYS A 352 8.82 -5.00 -25.17
N GLU A 353 7.51 -5.27 -25.17
CA GLU A 353 6.48 -4.27 -25.51
C GLU A 353 6.57 -3.04 -24.63
N LEU A 354 6.75 -3.24 -23.33
CA LEU A 354 6.86 -2.19 -22.33
C LEU A 354 8.22 -1.49 -22.32
N ASN A 355 9.18 -1.95 -23.13
CA ASN A 355 10.55 -1.43 -23.17
C ASN A 355 11.19 -1.34 -21.79
N LEU A 356 11.05 -2.38 -20.98
CA LEU A 356 11.62 -2.41 -19.64
C LEU A 356 13.15 -2.51 -19.68
N PHE A 357 13.81 -1.88 -18.70
CA PHE A 357 15.25 -1.88 -18.56
C PHE A 357 15.65 -1.77 -17.08
N SER A 358 16.82 -2.31 -16.74
CA SER A 358 17.47 -2.08 -15.46
C SER A 358 18.37 -0.85 -15.53
N PHE A 359 18.52 -0.15 -14.40
CA PHE A 359 19.43 0.98 -14.29
C PHE A 359 20.14 0.96 -12.93
N ALA A 360 21.37 1.51 -12.90
CA ALA A 360 22.10 1.73 -11.67
C ALA A 360 22.40 3.21 -11.47
N TYR A 361 22.33 3.67 -10.22
CA TYR A 361 22.73 5.02 -9.85
C TYR A 361 24.25 5.10 -9.73
N GLN A 362 24.88 5.95 -10.49
CA GLN A 362 26.31 6.23 -10.42
C GLN A 362 26.55 7.44 -9.52
N GLN A 363 26.92 7.18 -8.28
CA GLN A 363 27.10 8.20 -7.23
C GLN A 363 28.13 9.27 -7.60
N LYS A 364 29.22 8.89 -8.32
CA LYS A 364 30.27 9.83 -8.74
C LYS A 364 29.80 10.86 -9.77
N GLU A 365 28.85 10.49 -10.63
CA GLU A 365 28.36 11.31 -11.73
C GLU A 365 26.96 11.89 -11.45
N ASN A 366 26.32 11.47 -10.36
CA ASN A 366 24.96 11.83 -9.97
C ASN A 366 23.93 11.55 -11.09
N VAL A 367 24.08 10.42 -11.78
CA VAL A 367 23.22 10.03 -12.90
C VAL A 367 22.76 8.57 -12.77
N HIS A 368 21.58 8.28 -13.31
CA HIS A 368 21.13 6.91 -13.53
C HIS A 368 21.57 6.46 -14.93
N ARG A 369 22.29 5.35 -15.00
CA ARG A 369 22.65 4.71 -16.27
C ARG A 369 21.86 3.42 -16.48
N ILE A 370 21.34 3.23 -17.67
CA ILE A 370 20.74 1.96 -18.08
C ILE A 370 21.86 0.92 -18.10
N THR A 371 21.69 -0.15 -17.34
CA THR A 371 22.64 -1.24 -17.20
C THR A 371 22.29 -2.41 -18.12
N ASP A 372 21.00 -2.64 -18.36
CA ASP A 372 20.52 -3.69 -19.24
C ASP A 372 19.14 -3.34 -19.82
N VAL A 373 18.81 -3.92 -20.99
CA VAL A 373 17.53 -3.76 -21.69
C VAL A 373 16.92 -5.15 -21.88
N SER A 374 15.58 -5.24 -21.85
CA SER A 374 14.86 -6.51 -21.99
C SER A 374 15.24 -7.25 -23.27
N GLY A 375 16.06 -8.28 -23.13
CA GLY A 375 16.44 -9.24 -24.13
C GLY A 375 16.10 -10.67 -23.70
N GLU A 376 16.30 -11.66 -24.60
CA GLU A 376 15.96 -13.06 -24.31
C GLU A 376 16.61 -13.62 -23.03
N ASN A 377 17.80 -13.14 -22.67
CA ASN A 377 18.55 -13.62 -21.50
C ASN A 377 18.39 -12.75 -20.26
N SER A 378 18.02 -11.48 -20.38
CA SER A 378 18.02 -10.49 -19.29
C SER A 378 16.64 -10.12 -18.75
N TRP A 379 15.56 -10.41 -19.46
CA TRP A 379 14.21 -9.99 -19.08
C TRP A 379 13.79 -10.49 -17.68
N ARG A 380 14.24 -11.71 -17.26
CA ARG A 380 13.93 -12.22 -15.93
C ARG A 380 14.60 -11.41 -14.84
N THR A 381 15.87 -11.06 -15.05
CA THR A 381 16.60 -10.18 -14.10
C THR A 381 15.91 -8.84 -13.98
N ILE A 382 15.53 -8.22 -15.11
CA ILE A 382 14.82 -6.94 -15.12
C ILE A 382 13.47 -7.02 -14.40
N ARG A 383 12.71 -8.09 -14.65
CA ARG A 383 11.45 -8.35 -13.93
C ARG A 383 11.67 -8.51 -12.42
N ASP A 384 12.68 -9.28 -12.02
CA ASP A 384 12.96 -9.57 -10.62
C ASP A 384 13.51 -8.32 -9.91
N ASP A 385 14.33 -7.50 -10.57
CA ASP A 385 14.74 -6.16 -10.10
C ASP A 385 13.54 -5.23 -9.91
N LEU A 386 12.59 -5.23 -10.87
CA LEU A 386 11.35 -4.47 -10.73
C LEU A 386 10.59 -4.90 -9.48
N VAL A 387 10.39 -6.20 -9.27
CA VAL A 387 9.69 -6.75 -8.11
C VAL A 387 10.37 -6.37 -6.80
N THR A 388 11.69 -6.36 -6.76
CA THR A 388 12.46 -5.98 -5.58
C THR A 388 12.24 -4.52 -5.17
N ASN A 389 11.92 -3.64 -6.14
CA ASN A 389 11.81 -2.20 -5.91
C ASN A 389 10.37 -1.67 -5.79
N ILE A 390 9.35 -2.53 -5.86
CA ILE A 390 7.95 -2.10 -5.75
C ILE A 390 7.38 -2.22 -4.34
N GLY A 391 6.45 -1.32 -4.02
CA GLY A 391 5.66 -1.36 -2.78
C GLY A 391 6.52 -1.55 -1.53
N LEU A 392 6.09 -2.48 -0.67
CA LEU A 392 6.80 -2.79 0.58
C LEU A 392 8.07 -3.62 0.38
N ASN A 393 8.36 -4.12 -0.82
CA ASN A 393 9.60 -4.84 -1.07
C ASN A 393 10.82 -3.90 -1.06
N SER A 394 10.63 -2.59 -1.25
CA SER A 394 11.66 -1.57 -1.07
C SER A 394 11.96 -1.23 0.40
N VAL A 395 11.12 -1.66 1.33
CA VAL A 395 11.27 -1.39 2.76
C VAL A 395 12.03 -2.55 3.41
N PRO A 396 13.15 -2.31 4.10
CA PRO A 396 13.91 -3.36 4.78
C PRO A 396 13.04 -4.17 5.74
N VAL A 397 13.35 -5.45 5.88
CA VAL A 397 12.69 -6.35 6.82
C VAL A 397 13.56 -6.54 8.04
N VAL A 398 13.04 -6.19 9.21
CA VAL A 398 13.71 -6.38 10.49
C VAL A 398 12.86 -7.30 11.35
N TYR A 399 13.47 -8.28 11.98
CA TYR A 399 12.80 -9.19 12.89
C TYR A 399 13.48 -9.24 14.25
N VAL A 400 12.73 -9.66 15.26
CA VAL A 400 13.29 -9.93 16.59
C VAL A 400 13.99 -11.27 16.55
N GLU A 401 15.30 -11.26 16.77
CA GLU A 401 16.08 -12.46 16.88
C GLU A 401 15.90 -13.08 18.28
N ARG A 402 16.11 -12.30 19.33
CA ARG A 402 15.95 -12.75 20.73
C ARG A 402 15.85 -11.56 21.70
N LEU A 403 15.33 -11.85 22.88
CA LEU A 403 15.38 -11.00 24.06
C LEU A 403 16.37 -11.60 25.06
N GLU A 404 17.42 -10.86 25.41
CA GLU A 404 18.43 -11.30 26.36
C GLU A 404 17.95 -11.20 27.82
N ARG A 405 18.64 -11.89 28.72
CA ARG A 405 18.25 -11.92 30.15
C ARG A 405 18.36 -10.58 30.86
N ASP A 406 19.26 -9.72 30.41
CA ASP A 406 19.46 -8.37 30.90
C ASP A 406 18.43 -7.36 30.38
N GLY A 407 17.54 -7.80 29.48
CA GLY A 407 16.52 -6.97 28.84
C GLY A 407 16.95 -6.38 27.50
N THR A 408 18.11 -6.72 26.97
CA THR A 408 18.57 -6.27 25.67
C THR A 408 17.73 -6.92 24.56
N LEU A 409 17.13 -6.10 23.68
CA LEU A 409 16.39 -6.52 22.50
C LEU A 409 17.37 -6.68 21.34
N VAL A 410 17.50 -7.90 20.80
CA VAL A 410 18.37 -8.19 19.65
C VAL A 410 17.53 -8.27 18.40
N LEU A 411 17.80 -7.38 17.46
CA LEU A 411 17.14 -7.26 16.17
C LEU A 411 18.08 -7.67 15.05
N GLN A 412 17.53 -8.27 14.01
CA GLN A 412 18.27 -8.69 12.83
C GLN A 412 17.61 -8.15 11.56
N HIS A 413 18.42 -7.53 10.68
CA HIS A 413 18.01 -7.22 9.32
C HIS A 413 18.02 -8.50 8.46
N GLU A 414 16.92 -8.76 7.76
CA GLU A 414 16.85 -9.81 6.75
C GLU A 414 17.45 -9.28 5.45
N HIS A 415 18.79 -9.38 5.36
CA HIS A 415 19.54 -8.84 4.23
C HIS A 415 19.18 -9.57 2.92
N ASP A 416 18.77 -8.82 1.93
CA ASP A 416 18.31 -9.30 0.62
C ASP A 416 19.26 -8.96 -0.54
N GLY A 417 20.52 -8.64 -0.21
CA GLY A 417 21.53 -8.18 -1.16
C GLY A 417 21.62 -6.65 -1.28
N ARG A 418 20.80 -5.90 -0.52
CA ARG A 418 20.81 -4.44 -0.47
C ARG A 418 21.25 -3.96 0.90
N ASP A 419 22.28 -3.14 0.93
CA ASP A 419 22.76 -2.53 2.15
C ASP A 419 21.82 -1.46 2.69
N LEU A 420 21.77 -1.31 4.01
CA LEU A 420 21.02 -0.23 4.65
C LEU A 420 21.74 1.11 4.48
N GLU A 421 20.99 2.16 4.27
CA GLU A 421 21.49 3.52 4.41
C GLU A 421 21.69 3.81 5.91
N LEU A 422 22.96 3.93 6.34
CA LEU A 422 23.35 3.96 7.75
C LEU A 422 22.78 5.15 8.52
N ALA A 423 22.69 6.33 7.91
CA ALA A 423 22.17 7.51 8.57
C ALA A 423 20.65 7.35 8.86
N GLU A 424 19.89 6.78 7.94
CA GLU A 424 18.48 6.51 8.14
C GLU A 424 18.27 5.35 9.15
N ALA A 425 19.09 4.29 9.07
CA ALA A 425 19.06 3.19 10.03
C ALA A 425 19.27 3.69 11.46
N ASN A 426 20.26 4.58 11.69
CA ASN A 426 20.49 5.17 13.00
C ASN A 426 19.30 5.98 13.51
N ARG A 427 18.64 6.77 12.66
CA ARG A 427 17.43 7.52 13.05
C ARG A 427 16.29 6.58 13.46
N VAL A 428 16.06 5.52 12.70
CA VAL A 428 15.06 4.51 13.07
C VAL A 428 15.42 3.83 14.38
N PHE A 429 16.70 3.56 14.61
CA PHE A 429 17.19 2.97 15.82
C PHE A 429 16.97 3.85 17.06
N GLU A 430 17.16 5.17 16.94
CA GLU A 430 16.80 6.14 18.00
C GLU A 430 15.31 6.04 18.36
N HIS A 431 14.42 5.88 17.38
CA HIS A 431 12.99 5.67 17.61
C HIS A 431 12.68 4.34 18.29
N ILE A 432 13.38 3.26 17.93
CA ILE A 432 13.22 1.97 18.63
C ILE A 432 13.66 2.10 20.10
N ASN A 433 14.74 2.82 20.39
CA ASN A 433 15.18 3.09 21.76
C ASN A 433 14.19 3.92 22.60
N ILE A 434 13.33 4.74 21.96
CA ILE A 434 12.23 5.42 22.63
C ILE A 434 11.17 4.41 23.09
N LEU A 435 10.87 3.42 22.26
CA LEU A 435 9.85 2.39 22.55
C LEU A 435 10.39 1.25 23.43
N TRP A 436 11.70 1.04 23.48
CA TRP A 436 12.33 -0.04 24.24
C TRP A 436 13.33 0.52 25.25
N SER A 437 12.97 0.49 26.54
CA SER A 437 13.77 1.08 27.62
C SER A 437 14.99 0.24 28.03
N GLY A 438 15.12 -0.99 27.57
CA GLY A 438 16.30 -1.84 27.71
C GLY A 438 17.32 -1.53 26.62
N GLY A 439 18.49 -2.15 26.62
CA GLY A 439 19.43 -2.01 25.50
C GLY A 439 18.80 -2.56 24.21
N VAL A 440 19.15 -1.97 23.07
CA VAL A 440 18.81 -2.51 21.74
C VAL A 440 20.10 -2.81 21.00
N ARG A 441 20.19 -3.96 20.40
CA ARG A 441 21.30 -4.38 19.54
C ARG A 441 20.73 -4.74 18.19
N PHE A 442 21.37 -4.28 17.13
CA PHE A 442 20.90 -4.48 15.77
C PHE A 442 22.03 -5.00 14.89
N THR A 443 21.77 -6.08 14.16
CA THR A 443 22.76 -6.71 13.28
C THR A 443 22.30 -6.60 11.83
N THR A 444 23.22 -6.23 10.94
CA THR A 444 23.00 -6.18 9.49
C THR A 444 24.26 -6.62 8.75
N VAL A 445 24.17 -6.70 7.41
CA VAL A 445 25.32 -6.91 6.53
C VAL A 445 25.52 -5.64 5.69
N ILE A 446 26.75 -5.18 5.55
CA ILE A 446 27.14 -4.03 4.70
C ILE A 446 28.45 -4.40 4.02
N GLU A 447 28.50 -4.29 2.70
CA GLU A 447 29.68 -4.67 1.90
C GLU A 447 30.17 -6.09 2.22
N ASP A 448 29.23 -7.05 2.36
CA ASP A 448 29.46 -8.44 2.75
C ASP A 448 30.06 -8.67 4.16
N GLU A 449 30.20 -7.62 4.98
CA GLU A 449 30.62 -7.72 6.36
C GLU A 449 29.46 -7.56 7.35
N THR A 450 29.50 -8.33 8.46
CA THR A 450 28.50 -8.20 9.52
C THR A 450 28.76 -6.97 10.37
N TRP A 451 27.78 -6.11 10.50
CA TRP A 451 27.81 -4.90 11.33
C TRP A 451 26.82 -5.04 12.48
N GLU A 452 27.26 -4.60 13.66
CA GLU A 452 26.45 -4.56 14.89
C GLU A 452 26.43 -3.13 15.44
N PHE A 453 25.21 -2.67 15.81
CA PHE A 453 24.93 -1.34 16.36
C PHE A 453 24.44 -1.46 17.79
#